data_137866253e17db6fd072c3e7330ad0a6
#
_entry.id   137866253e17db6fd072c3e7330ad0a6
#
_cell.length_a   1.000
_cell.length_b   1.000
_cell.length_c   1.000
_cell.angle_alpha   90.00
_cell.angle_beta   90.00
_cell.angle_gamma   90.00
#
_symmetry.space_group_name_H-M   'P 1'
#
loop_
_entity.id
_entity.type
_entity.pdbx_description
1 polymer ?
#
loop_
_entity_poly.entity_id
_entity_poly.type
_entity_poly.pdbx_seq_one_letter_code
_entity_poly.pdbx_strand_id
1 'polypeptide(L)'
;MTIDAGEYNIDKIIRESPWFSHLPQKALQKLAVSAQIKRYATSDYLYRVGEKKSSVYCLLFGHLGISVSSHLGKEFALTDLDPQYWLGEVALTGDQARIQEAQLQTDADILLIPRSIMLTTGEEFPLLYRNLFYENLLRFRKILELMAGIAFYPLRARLAGSTKAQLWRALRLRGSVGCALKSK
;
A
#
# COMPACT_ATOMS: atom_id res chain seq x y z
N MET A 1 -17.70 -5.22 8.80
CA MET A 1 -18.36 -6.53 8.54
C MET A 1 -17.29 -7.45 7.94
N THR A 2 -17.05 -8.63 8.49
CA THR A 2 -16.08 -9.59 7.93
C THR A 2 -16.72 -10.27 6.72
N ILE A 3 -16.00 -10.33 5.60
CA ILE A 3 -16.49 -10.96 4.36
C ILE A 3 -16.13 -12.42 4.39
N ASP A 4 -17.00 -13.27 3.81
CA ASP A 4 -16.71 -14.68 3.63
C ASP A 4 -15.50 -14.84 2.67
N ALA A 5 -14.51 -15.62 3.09
CA ALA A 5 -13.25 -15.80 2.35
C ALA A 5 -13.40 -16.42 0.94
N GLY A 6 -14.64 -16.78 0.55
CA GLY A 6 -14.93 -17.37 -0.77
C GLY A 6 -14.78 -16.42 -1.95
N GLU A 7 -14.80 -15.11 -1.73
CA GLU A 7 -14.73 -14.11 -2.81
C GLU A 7 -13.29 -13.78 -3.24
N TYR A 8 -12.29 -14.00 -2.36
CA TYR A 8 -10.89 -13.70 -2.60
C TYR A 8 -9.97 -14.89 -2.31
N ASN A 9 -9.05 -15.16 -3.21
CA ASN A 9 -8.00 -16.16 -2.99
C ASN A 9 -6.81 -15.52 -2.22
N ILE A 10 -6.86 -15.60 -0.88
CA ILE A 10 -5.84 -15.02 0.00
C ILE A 10 -4.45 -15.56 -0.30
N ASP A 11 -4.31 -16.87 -0.54
CA ASP A 11 -3.02 -17.49 -0.88
C ASP A 11 -2.41 -16.88 -2.15
N LYS A 12 -3.23 -16.65 -3.16
CA LYS A 12 -2.80 -16.01 -4.40
C LYS A 12 -2.36 -14.57 -4.16
N ILE A 13 -3.16 -13.78 -3.42
CA ILE A 13 -2.85 -12.38 -3.10
C ILE A 13 -1.49 -12.26 -2.39
N ILE A 14 -1.24 -13.15 -1.42
CA ILE A 14 0.02 -13.14 -0.67
C ILE A 14 1.19 -13.56 -1.57
N ARG A 15 1.05 -14.59 -2.38
CA ARG A 15 2.11 -15.07 -3.28
C ARG A 15 2.51 -14.05 -4.35
N GLU A 16 1.56 -13.30 -4.86
CA GLU A 16 1.78 -12.29 -5.90
C GLU A 16 2.31 -10.96 -5.33
N SER A 17 2.34 -10.82 -4.00
CA SER A 17 2.84 -9.61 -3.34
C SER A 17 4.37 -9.52 -3.39
N PRO A 18 4.94 -8.38 -3.83
CA PRO A 18 6.38 -8.14 -3.74
C PRO A 18 6.92 -8.26 -2.31
N TRP A 19 6.13 -7.95 -1.29
CA TRP A 19 6.51 -8.03 0.12
C TRP A 19 6.88 -9.46 0.54
N PHE A 20 6.24 -10.46 -0.05
CA PHE A 20 6.40 -11.86 0.31
C PHE A 20 7.13 -12.67 -0.76
N SER A 21 7.72 -12.00 -1.74
CA SER A 21 8.48 -12.62 -2.83
C SER A 21 9.58 -13.53 -2.29
N HIS A 22 9.69 -14.73 -2.88
CA HIS A 22 10.68 -15.74 -2.54
C HIS A 22 10.67 -16.27 -1.09
N LEU A 23 9.62 -15.96 -0.31
CA LEU A 23 9.43 -16.62 0.97
C LEU A 23 9.09 -18.10 0.78
N PRO A 24 9.56 -18.98 1.69
CA PRO A 24 9.21 -20.40 1.63
C PRO A 24 7.71 -20.61 1.89
N GLN A 25 7.19 -21.72 1.37
CA GLN A 25 5.78 -22.09 1.46
C GLN A 25 5.21 -21.98 2.90
N LYS A 26 6.00 -22.42 3.89
CA LYS A 26 5.63 -22.36 5.32
C LYS A 26 5.33 -20.92 5.78
N ALA A 27 6.15 -19.95 5.36
CA ALA A 27 5.94 -18.54 5.69
C ALA A 27 4.67 -17.99 5.01
N LEU A 28 4.49 -18.28 3.72
CA LEU A 28 3.30 -17.84 2.97
C LEU A 28 2.01 -18.40 3.58
N GLN A 29 2.01 -19.67 3.97
CA GLN A 29 0.87 -20.31 4.61
C GLN A 29 0.56 -19.70 5.99
N LYS A 30 1.59 -19.42 6.82
CA LYS A 30 1.44 -18.75 8.11
C LYS A 30 0.77 -17.38 7.97
N LEU A 31 1.18 -16.59 6.96
CA LEU A 31 0.58 -15.30 6.65
C LEU A 31 -0.86 -15.45 6.17
N ALA A 32 -1.13 -16.40 5.26
CA ALA A 32 -2.46 -16.60 4.67
C ALA A 32 -3.51 -17.04 5.70
N VAL A 33 -3.17 -17.98 6.56
CA VAL A 33 -4.08 -18.47 7.62
C VAL A 33 -4.42 -17.38 8.63
N SER A 34 -3.50 -16.43 8.85
CA SER A 34 -3.68 -15.33 9.81
C SER A 34 -4.32 -14.09 9.21
N ALA A 35 -4.47 -14.04 7.90
CA ALA A 35 -5.05 -12.90 7.19
C ALA A 35 -6.58 -12.87 7.37
N GLN A 36 -7.13 -11.67 7.44
CA GLN A 36 -8.56 -11.40 7.53
C GLN A 36 -8.97 -10.38 6.48
N ILE A 37 -10.15 -10.53 5.91
CA ILE A 37 -10.71 -9.54 4.99
C ILE A 37 -11.84 -8.81 5.72
N LYS A 38 -11.81 -7.48 5.63
CA LYS A 38 -12.85 -6.59 6.19
C LYS A 38 -13.35 -5.63 5.12
N ARG A 39 -14.67 -5.43 5.11
CA ARG A 39 -15.33 -4.39 4.32
C ARG A 39 -15.43 -3.11 5.10
N TYR A 40 -15.12 -2.03 4.45
CA TYR A 40 -15.21 -0.66 4.95
C TYR A 40 -16.14 0.14 4.04
N ALA A 41 -16.88 1.08 4.62
CA ALA A 41 -17.71 1.99 3.86
C ALA A 41 -16.91 3.21 3.38
N THR A 42 -17.43 3.87 2.37
CA THR A 42 -16.95 5.18 1.92
C THR A 42 -16.80 6.13 3.10
N SER A 43 -15.72 6.89 3.14
CA SER A 43 -15.34 7.83 4.20
C SER A 43 -14.87 7.20 5.52
N ASP A 44 -14.89 5.88 5.68
CA ASP A 44 -14.26 5.23 6.83
C ASP A 44 -12.74 5.47 6.82
N TYR A 45 -12.13 5.45 8.01
CA TYR A 45 -10.69 5.53 8.16
C TYR A 45 -10.09 4.15 8.42
N LEU A 46 -9.11 3.79 7.62
CA LEU A 46 -8.28 2.63 7.91
C LEU A 46 -7.40 2.90 9.13
N TYR A 47 -6.82 4.10 9.21
CA TYR A 47 -6.14 4.67 10.38
C TYR A 47 -6.06 6.20 10.29
N ARG A 48 -5.92 6.85 11.44
CA ARG A 48 -5.76 8.31 11.57
C ARG A 48 -4.39 8.68 12.13
N VAL A 49 -4.01 9.95 11.95
CA VAL A 49 -2.82 10.53 12.60
C VAL A 49 -2.86 10.29 14.11
N GLY A 50 -1.74 9.89 14.68
CA GLY A 50 -1.61 9.62 16.12
C GLY A 50 -2.04 8.21 16.54
N GLU A 51 -2.76 7.45 15.70
CA GLU A 51 -3.16 6.09 16.04
C GLU A 51 -2.00 5.09 15.98
N LYS A 52 -2.02 4.14 16.91
CA LYS A 52 -1.13 2.99 16.95
C LYS A 52 -1.86 1.76 16.42
N LYS A 53 -1.95 1.60 15.12
CA LYS A 53 -2.56 0.41 14.51
C LYS A 53 -1.56 -0.74 14.44
N SER A 54 -2.05 -1.94 14.69
CA SER A 54 -1.24 -3.14 14.87
C SER A 54 -1.37 -4.14 13.71
N SER A 55 -1.59 -3.66 12.49
CA SER A 55 -1.72 -4.51 11.32
C SER A 55 -1.05 -3.88 10.09
N VAL A 56 -0.69 -4.72 9.14
CA VAL A 56 -0.45 -4.33 7.76
C VAL A 56 -1.71 -4.62 6.93
N TYR A 57 -1.85 -3.93 5.83
CA TYR A 57 -3.06 -3.89 5.03
C TYR A 57 -2.76 -4.07 3.55
N CYS A 58 -3.67 -4.72 2.83
CA CYS A 58 -3.69 -4.72 1.37
C CYS A 58 -5.08 -4.28 0.88
N LEU A 59 -5.13 -3.27 0.04
CA LEU A 59 -6.36 -2.85 -0.63
C LEU A 59 -6.71 -3.89 -1.70
N LEU A 60 -7.86 -4.57 -1.57
CA LEU A 60 -8.31 -5.57 -2.53
C LEU A 60 -9.28 -4.98 -3.55
N PHE A 61 -10.15 -4.09 -3.09
CA PHE A 61 -11.16 -3.41 -3.90
C PHE A 61 -11.37 -2.00 -3.37
N GLY A 62 -11.78 -1.07 -4.24
CA GLY A 62 -12.07 0.31 -3.87
C GLY A 62 -10.89 1.25 -4.05
N HIS A 63 -10.97 2.44 -3.45
CA HIS A 63 -9.96 3.49 -3.50
C HIS A 63 -9.66 4.02 -2.10
N LEU A 64 -8.39 4.23 -1.80
CA LEU A 64 -7.90 4.69 -0.51
C LEU A 64 -7.04 5.94 -0.71
N GLY A 65 -7.42 7.05 -0.11
CA GLY A 65 -6.64 8.28 -0.09
C GLY A 65 -5.69 8.32 1.11
N ILE A 66 -4.46 8.75 0.88
CA ILE A 66 -3.48 9.04 1.93
C ILE A 66 -3.28 10.54 2.02
N SER A 67 -3.42 11.09 3.21
CA SER A 67 -3.21 12.51 3.47
C SER A 67 -2.38 12.76 4.73
N VAL A 68 -1.84 13.96 4.82
CA VAL A 68 -1.20 14.50 6.02
C VAL A 68 -1.88 15.79 6.41
N SER A 69 -2.08 15.97 7.71
CA SER A 69 -2.67 17.19 8.26
C SER A 69 -1.61 18.03 8.95
N SER A 70 -1.64 19.33 8.70
CA SER A 70 -0.81 20.28 9.43
C SER A 70 -1.41 20.52 10.83
N HIS A 71 -0.59 21.01 11.76
CA HIS A 71 -1.05 21.46 13.08
C HIS A 71 -2.11 22.59 13.04
N LEU A 72 -2.28 23.24 11.88
CA LEU A 72 -3.34 24.25 11.64
C LEU A 72 -4.59 23.66 11.00
N GLY A 73 -4.71 22.33 10.91
CA GLY A 73 -5.86 21.64 10.32
C GLY A 73 -5.92 21.68 8.78
N LYS A 74 -4.86 22.16 8.11
CA LYS A 74 -4.79 22.06 6.64
C LYS A 74 -4.39 20.66 6.24
N GLU A 75 -5.20 20.06 5.38
CA GLU A 75 -4.96 18.73 4.83
C GLU A 75 -4.24 18.81 3.48
N PHE A 76 -3.29 17.93 3.27
CA PHE A 76 -2.58 17.76 2.01
C PHE A 76 -2.68 16.29 1.56
N ALA A 77 -3.40 16.06 0.46
CA ALA A 77 -3.49 14.74 -0.15
C ALA A 77 -2.14 14.36 -0.77
N LEU A 78 -1.57 13.26 -0.29
CA LEU A 78 -0.29 12.75 -0.77
C LEU A 78 -0.46 11.89 -2.02
N THR A 79 -1.38 10.94 -1.98
CA THR A 79 -1.61 9.99 -3.07
C THR A 79 -2.90 9.24 -2.86
N ASP A 80 -3.46 8.75 -3.97
CA ASP A 80 -4.51 7.76 -3.97
C ASP A 80 -3.89 6.39 -4.27
N LEU A 81 -4.41 5.36 -3.61
CA LEU A 81 -3.95 3.98 -3.73
C LEU A 81 -4.99 3.14 -4.44
N ASP A 82 -4.53 2.36 -5.39
CA ASP A 82 -5.32 1.41 -6.17
C ASP A 82 -5.24 -0.01 -5.56
N PRO A 83 -6.13 -0.93 -5.94
CA PRO A 83 -6.09 -2.33 -5.51
C PRO A 83 -4.72 -3.00 -5.68
N GLN A 84 -4.45 -3.97 -4.81
CA GLN A 84 -3.17 -4.68 -4.65
C GLN A 84 -2.04 -3.85 -4.00
N TYR A 85 -2.35 -2.67 -3.49
CA TYR A 85 -1.37 -1.87 -2.76
C TYR A 85 -1.28 -2.31 -1.29
N TRP A 86 -0.06 -2.61 -0.85
CA TRP A 86 0.25 -2.96 0.53
C TRP A 86 0.72 -1.72 1.30
N LEU A 87 0.25 -1.57 2.52
CA LEU A 87 0.60 -0.45 3.39
C LEU A 87 0.58 -0.87 4.87
N GLY A 88 1.11 -0.01 5.71
CA GLY A 88 1.08 -0.23 7.17
C GLY A 88 2.38 -0.78 7.74
N GLU A 89 3.45 -0.87 6.96
CA GLU A 89 4.78 -1.32 7.35
C GLU A 89 5.35 -0.55 8.56
N VAL A 90 4.94 0.71 8.74
CA VAL A 90 5.32 1.52 9.92
C VAL A 90 4.91 0.83 11.24
N ALA A 91 3.84 0.02 11.23
CA ALA A 91 3.46 -0.77 12.40
C ALA A 91 4.56 -1.77 12.83
N LEU A 92 5.46 -2.15 11.92
CA LEU A 92 6.52 -3.13 12.20
C LEU A 92 7.77 -2.52 12.85
N THR A 93 7.92 -1.18 12.81
CA THR A 93 9.11 -0.47 13.32
C THR A 93 9.01 -0.07 14.80
N GLY A 94 8.01 -0.57 15.53
CA GLY A 94 7.79 -0.27 16.94
C GLY A 94 6.49 0.48 17.20
N ASP A 95 6.44 1.24 18.29
CA ASP A 95 5.26 1.94 18.80
C ASP A 95 5.05 3.34 18.17
N GLN A 96 5.57 3.56 16.98
CA GLN A 96 5.45 4.84 16.29
C GLN A 96 3.98 5.15 15.96
N ALA A 97 3.52 6.33 16.36
CA ALA A 97 2.23 6.83 15.96
C ALA A 97 2.20 7.15 14.44
N ARG A 98 1.06 6.98 13.81
CA ARG A 98 0.87 7.35 12.39
C ARG A 98 1.01 8.86 12.22
N ILE A 99 1.80 9.27 11.23
CA ILE A 99 1.98 10.68 10.84
C ILE A 99 1.06 11.10 9.68
N GLN A 100 0.36 10.13 9.12
CA GLN A 100 -0.58 10.29 8.01
C GLN A 100 -1.87 9.55 8.31
N GLU A 101 -2.93 9.89 7.62
CA GLU A 101 -4.19 9.18 7.67
C GLU A 101 -4.51 8.50 6.36
N ALA A 102 -5.31 7.44 6.44
CA ALA A 102 -5.77 6.68 5.31
C ALA A 102 -7.29 6.59 5.36
N GLN A 103 -7.96 7.26 4.42
CA GLN A 103 -9.42 7.35 4.32
C GLN A 103 -9.93 6.67 3.05
N LEU A 104 -10.97 5.87 3.19
CA LEU A 104 -11.64 5.22 2.06
C LEU A 104 -12.43 6.25 1.25
N GLN A 105 -12.14 6.35 -0.03
CA GLN A 105 -12.85 7.24 -0.97
C GLN A 105 -14.07 6.56 -1.59
N THR A 106 -14.10 5.23 -1.56
CA THR A 106 -15.23 4.38 -1.97
C THR A 106 -15.39 3.26 -0.95
N ASP A 107 -16.47 2.49 -1.04
CA ASP A 107 -16.55 1.21 -0.36
C ASP A 107 -15.37 0.34 -0.76
N ALA A 108 -14.78 -0.36 0.20
CA ALA A 108 -13.52 -1.05 0.00
C ALA A 108 -13.43 -2.37 0.77
N ASP A 109 -12.75 -3.34 0.18
CA ASP A 109 -12.36 -4.59 0.82
C ASP A 109 -10.86 -4.56 1.12
N ILE A 110 -10.51 -4.77 2.37
CA ILE A 110 -9.13 -4.67 2.88
C ILE A 110 -8.73 -6.01 3.50
N LEU A 111 -7.62 -6.57 3.04
CA LEU A 111 -6.96 -7.69 3.70
C LEU A 111 -6.04 -7.15 4.79
N LEU A 112 -6.13 -7.72 5.97
CA LEU A 112 -5.32 -7.36 7.15
C LEU A 112 -4.49 -8.55 7.58
N ILE A 113 -3.21 -8.30 7.90
CA ILE A 113 -2.34 -9.26 8.58
C ILE A 113 -1.90 -8.64 9.91
N PRO A 114 -2.11 -9.32 11.05
CA PRO A 114 -1.70 -8.81 12.35
C PRO A 114 -0.19 -8.57 12.43
N ARG A 115 0.20 -7.46 13.09
CA ARG A 115 1.62 -7.11 13.34
C ARG A 115 2.42 -8.26 13.94
N SER A 116 1.86 -8.95 14.95
CA SER A 116 2.53 -10.07 15.60
C SER A 116 2.92 -11.19 14.63
N ILE A 117 2.05 -11.49 13.68
CA ILE A 117 2.32 -12.51 12.65
C ILE A 117 3.41 -12.04 11.69
N MET A 118 3.38 -10.78 11.29
CA MET A 118 4.44 -10.21 10.44
C MET A 118 5.80 -10.25 11.13
N LEU A 119 5.87 -9.86 12.42
CA LEU A 119 7.11 -9.86 13.20
C LEU A 119 7.65 -11.28 13.40
N THR A 120 6.82 -12.21 13.88
CA THR A 120 7.26 -13.60 14.09
C THR A 120 7.61 -14.30 12.79
N THR A 121 7.00 -13.91 11.66
CA THR A 121 7.39 -14.41 10.34
C THR A 121 8.73 -13.81 9.90
N GLY A 122 8.96 -12.52 10.15
CA GLY A 122 10.23 -11.86 9.82
C GLY A 122 11.41 -12.36 10.66
N GLU A 123 11.19 -12.70 11.93
CA GLU A 123 12.18 -13.32 12.81
C GLU A 123 12.58 -14.72 12.31
N GLU A 124 11.58 -15.52 11.90
CA GLU A 124 11.81 -16.87 11.36
C GLU A 124 12.39 -16.84 9.94
N PHE A 125 11.98 -15.85 9.12
CA PHE A 125 12.38 -15.68 7.72
C PHE A 125 12.83 -14.23 7.44
N PRO A 126 14.08 -13.87 7.72
CA PRO A 126 14.58 -12.48 7.58
C PRO A 126 14.48 -11.91 6.17
N LEU A 127 14.28 -12.75 5.16
CA LEU A 127 14.00 -12.34 3.79
C LEU A 127 12.78 -11.40 3.70
N LEU A 128 11.79 -11.57 4.59
CA LEU A 128 10.65 -10.67 4.69
C LEU A 128 11.08 -9.22 4.93
N TYR A 129 11.98 -8.99 5.89
CA TYR A 129 12.48 -7.64 6.19
C TYR A 129 13.28 -7.04 5.03
N ARG A 130 14.06 -7.86 4.32
CA ARG A 130 14.79 -7.42 3.12
C ARG A 130 13.82 -6.96 2.03
N ASN A 131 12.75 -7.72 1.79
CA ASN A 131 11.73 -7.36 0.80
C ASN A 131 11.00 -6.06 1.19
N LEU A 132 10.60 -5.94 2.45
CA LEU A 132 9.97 -4.72 2.97
C LEU A 132 10.90 -3.50 2.84
N PHE A 133 12.18 -3.66 3.18
CA PHE A 133 13.18 -2.61 3.02
C PHE A 133 13.31 -2.18 1.56
N TYR A 134 13.40 -3.13 0.63
CA TYR A 134 13.49 -2.85 -0.79
C TYR A 134 12.27 -2.09 -1.31
N GLU A 135 11.06 -2.53 -0.97
CA GLU A 135 9.82 -1.87 -1.36
C GLU A 135 9.71 -0.45 -0.79
N ASN A 136 10.13 -0.25 0.47
CA ASN A 136 10.17 1.08 1.08
C ASN A 136 11.20 1.99 0.41
N LEU A 137 12.34 1.46 0.01
CA LEU A 137 13.36 2.21 -0.73
C LEU A 137 12.82 2.69 -2.09
N LEU A 138 12.08 1.85 -2.80
CA LEU A 138 11.42 2.24 -4.05
C LEU A 138 10.38 3.35 -3.84
N ARG A 139 9.60 3.29 -2.75
CA ARG A 139 8.64 4.34 -2.37
C ARG A 139 9.35 5.64 -2.01
N PHE A 140 10.39 5.56 -1.20
CA PHE A 140 11.21 6.72 -0.82
C PHE A 140 11.80 7.41 -2.04
N ARG A 141 12.32 6.65 -3.00
CA ARG A 141 12.82 7.18 -4.27
C ARG A 141 11.75 7.99 -5.02
N LYS A 142 10.51 7.49 -5.10
CA LYS A 142 9.40 8.23 -5.71
C LYS A 142 9.07 9.53 -4.98
N ILE A 143 9.17 9.53 -3.65
CA ILE A 143 8.98 10.75 -2.84
C ILE A 143 10.07 11.78 -3.16
N LEU A 144 11.34 11.35 -3.24
CA LEU A 144 12.45 12.25 -3.61
C LEU A 144 12.27 12.85 -5.02
N GLU A 145 11.83 12.04 -5.98
CA GLU A 145 11.52 12.51 -7.34
C GLU A 145 10.38 13.54 -7.33
N LEU A 146 9.35 13.33 -6.53
CA LEU A 146 8.26 14.28 -6.35
C LEU A 146 8.75 15.59 -5.70
N MET A 147 9.55 15.50 -4.64
CA MET A 147 10.13 16.67 -3.95
C MET A 147 11.03 17.48 -4.89
N ALA A 148 11.88 16.81 -5.65
CA ALA A 148 12.69 17.46 -6.67
C ALA A 148 11.82 18.17 -7.72
N GLY A 149 10.75 17.53 -8.16
CA GLY A 149 9.76 18.14 -9.05
C GLY A 149 9.14 19.41 -8.47
N ILE A 150 8.77 19.40 -7.20
CA ILE A 150 8.22 20.58 -6.51
C ILE A 150 9.27 21.69 -6.37
N ALA A 151 10.51 21.33 -6.07
CA ALA A 151 11.58 22.30 -5.80
C ALA A 151 12.11 22.97 -7.09
N PHE A 152 12.23 22.23 -8.18
CA PHE A 152 12.97 22.68 -9.36
C PHE A 152 12.10 23.00 -10.59
N TYR A 153 10.84 22.55 -10.65
CA TYR A 153 10.01 22.77 -11.83
C TYR A 153 8.93 23.84 -11.61
N PRO A 154 8.68 24.73 -12.60
CA PRO A 154 7.58 25.68 -12.57
C PRO A 154 6.22 24.98 -12.45
N LEU A 155 5.22 25.69 -11.91
CA LEU A 155 3.88 25.13 -11.68
C LEU A 155 3.28 24.46 -12.93
N ARG A 156 3.45 25.08 -14.11
CA ARG A 156 2.97 24.52 -15.40
C ARG A 156 3.60 23.17 -15.73
N ALA A 157 4.91 23.00 -15.48
CA ALA A 157 5.61 21.75 -15.71
C ALA A 157 5.22 20.68 -14.69
N ARG A 158 4.95 21.08 -13.43
CA ARG A 158 4.43 20.19 -12.38
C ARG A 158 3.05 19.65 -12.73
N LEU A 159 2.15 20.52 -13.22
CA LEU A 159 0.81 20.12 -13.67
C LEU A 159 0.88 19.17 -14.87
N ALA A 160 1.75 19.44 -15.85
CA ALA A 160 1.95 18.55 -17.00
C ALA A 160 2.50 17.17 -16.59
N GLY A 161 3.42 17.12 -15.63
CA GLY A 161 3.95 15.88 -15.05
C GLY A 161 2.89 15.09 -14.29
N SER A 162 2.07 15.77 -13.48
CA SER A 162 0.95 15.18 -12.76
C SER A 162 -0.10 14.62 -13.72
N THR A 163 -0.44 15.36 -14.77
CA THR A 163 -1.39 14.92 -15.81
C THR A 163 -0.87 13.69 -16.57
N LYS A 164 0.46 13.65 -16.87
CA LYS A 164 1.08 12.46 -17.46
C LYS A 164 0.98 11.24 -16.52
N ALA A 165 1.26 11.42 -15.23
CA ALA A 165 1.16 10.32 -14.26
C ALA A 165 -0.28 9.81 -14.12
N GLN A 166 -1.27 10.71 -14.11
CA GLN A 166 -2.69 10.35 -14.09
C GLN A 166 -3.13 9.67 -15.39
N LEU A 167 -2.66 10.17 -16.54
CA LEU A 167 -2.93 9.55 -17.84
C LEU A 167 -2.34 8.14 -17.93
N TRP A 168 -1.12 7.93 -17.44
CA TRP A 168 -0.49 6.62 -17.37
C TRP A 168 -1.21 5.67 -16.40
N ARG A 169 -1.79 6.18 -15.30
CA ARG A 169 -2.67 5.40 -14.42
C ARG A 169 -3.95 4.98 -15.15
N ALA A 170 -4.62 5.91 -15.81
CA ALA A 170 -5.85 5.64 -16.57
C ALA A 170 -5.62 4.66 -17.75
N LEU A 171 -4.46 4.72 -18.39
CA LEU A 171 -4.08 3.79 -19.46
C LEU A 171 -3.74 2.40 -18.94
N ARG A 172 -3.17 2.27 -17.74
CA ARG A 172 -2.93 0.96 -17.09
C ARG A 172 -4.22 0.25 -16.68
N LEU A 173 -5.26 0.98 -16.33
CA LEU A 173 -6.57 0.42 -16.00
C LEU A 173 -7.30 -0.17 -17.23
N ARG A 174 -6.85 0.09 -18.47
CA ARG A 174 -7.41 -0.44 -19.71
C ARG A 174 -6.62 -1.56 -20.37
N GLY A 175 -5.51 -2.02 -19.80
CA GLY A 175 -4.63 -2.95 -20.49
C GLY A 175 -3.93 -3.95 -19.61
N SER A 176 -4.58 -5.05 -19.28
CA SER A 176 -3.90 -6.34 -19.16
C SER A 176 -3.58 -6.84 -20.57
N VAL A 177 -2.61 -6.20 -21.24
CA VAL A 177 -2.05 -6.72 -22.49
C VAL A 177 -0.55 -6.64 -22.36
N GLY A 178 0.08 -7.84 -22.39
CA GLY A 178 1.51 -7.98 -22.40
C GLY A 178 2.14 -7.14 -23.51
N CYS A 179 3.10 -6.32 -23.15
CA CYS A 179 4.01 -5.71 -24.10
C CYS A 179 5.40 -6.30 -23.85
N ALA A 180 5.71 -7.33 -24.61
CA ALA A 180 7.06 -7.76 -24.86
C ALA A 180 7.75 -6.66 -25.69
N LEU A 181 8.56 -5.83 -25.07
CA LEU A 181 9.51 -4.99 -25.80
C LEU A 181 10.66 -5.86 -26.29
N LYS A 182 10.61 -6.23 -27.55
CA LYS A 182 11.79 -6.72 -28.27
C LYS A 182 12.79 -5.59 -28.44
N SER A 183 14.03 -5.88 -28.03
CA SER A 183 15.22 -5.11 -28.35
C SER A 183 15.41 -4.95 -29.87
N LYS A 184 15.70 -3.75 -30.31
CA LYS A 184 16.67 -3.46 -31.37
C LYS A 184 17.46 -2.24 -30.96
#